data_0b3ea00e1275829ee25c29ba52642398
#
_entry.id   0b3ea00e1275829ee25c29ba52642398
#
_cell.length_a   1.000
_cell.length_b   1.000
_cell.length_c   1.000
_cell.angle_alpha   90.00
_cell.angle_beta   90.00
_cell.angle_gamma   90.00
#
_symmetry.space_group_name_H-M   'P 1'
#
loop_
_entity.id
_entity.type
_entity.pdbx_description
1 polymer ?
#
loop_
_entity_poly.entity_id
_entity_poly.type
_entity_poly.pdbx_seq_one_letter_code
_entity_poly.pdbx_strand_id
1 'polypeptide(L)'
;MLKKAYIEITNRCNLRCSFCPGTKRAPRTMTPAEFDLVLERLTGQVEYVYLHVMGEPLSHPQLAELLALAAARERKVCITTNGTLLARQTGTLLAAPTLHKVSVSLHSFEGNDGAQEREREYLDAVWAFADRAATRGVIVALRLWNKGGAETRNGAIEAFLHEKCPGEWPEPRGGSFRLRDNLYLERAKKFDWPDLSAQERGTQFCYGLRDQLGVLADGTAVPCCLDHEGDIALGNLFTQPL
;
A
#
# COMPACT_ATOMS: atom_id res chain seq x y z
N MET A 1 -0.08 -23.03 1.17
CA MET A 1 0.37 -22.05 0.18
C MET A 1 -0.16 -20.67 0.61
N LEU A 2 0.73 -19.69 0.72
CA LEU A 2 0.36 -18.32 1.05
C LEU A 2 -0.45 -17.69 -0.08
N LYS A 3 -1.31 -16.72 0.22
CA LYS A 3 -2.07 -15.99 -0.82
C LYS A 3 -1.30 -14.80 -1.34
N LYS A 4 -0.50 -14.15 -0.48
CA LYS A 4 0.21 -12.92 -0.79
C LYS A 4 1.48 -12.75 0.04
N ALA A 5 2.43 -11.97 -0.50
CA ALA A 5 3.57 -11.46 0.24
C ALA A 5 3.59 -9.93 0.22
N TYR A 6 3.95 -9.32 1.35
CA TYR A 6 4.29 -7.91 1.44
C TYR A 6 5.80 -7.77 1.30
N ILE A 7 6.26 -7.00 0.34
CA ILE A 7 7.68 -6.77 0.09
C ILE A 7 7.92 -5.26 0.26
N GLU A 8 8.61 -4.89 1.32
CA GLU A 8 9.00 -3.52 1.56
C GLU A 8 10.15 -3.15 0.62
N ILE A 9 9.83 -2.60 -0.53
CA ILE A 9 10.85 -2.21 -1.50
C ILE A 9 11.65 -0.97 -1.04
N THR A 10 11.12 -0.20 -0.11
CA THR A 10 11.80 0.89 0.59
C THR A 10 11.06 1.22 1.89
N ASN A 11 11.81 1.54 2.96
CA ASN A 11 11.23 2.09 4.20
C ASN A 11 11.31 3.62 4.25
N ARG A 12 11.79 4.27 3.17
CA ARG A 12 11.82 5.73 3.04
C ARG A 12 10.45 6.24 2.62
N CYS A 13 9.97 7.30 3.29
CA CYS A 13 8.73 7.97 2.93
C CYS A 13 8.97 9.46 2.76
N ASN A 14 8.28 10.07 1.82
CA ASN A 14 8.31 11.51 1.59
C ASN A 14 7.30 12.29 2.46
N LEU A 15 6.51 11.59 3.29
CA LEU A 15 5.58 12.15 4.27
C LEU A 15 5.93 11.72 5.69
N ARG A 16 5.37 12.43 6.68
CA ARG A 16 5.44 12.12 8.11
C ARG A 16 4.05 12.22 8.73
N CYS A 17 3.16 11.31 8.34
CA CYS A 17 1.78 11.31 8.81
C CYS A 17 1.71 11.10 10.34
N SER A 18 0.91 11.89 11.03
CA SER A 18 0.75 11.86 12.49
C SER A 18 0.26 10.53 13.06
N PHE A 19 -0.39 9.71 12.23
CA PHE A 19 -0.90 8.38 12.61
C PHE A 19 0.07 7.24 12.26
N CYS A 20 1.16 7.51 11.55
CA CYS A 20 2.14 6.51 11.15
C CYS A 20 3.22 6.39 12.24
N PRO A 21 3.54 5.18 12.73
CA PRO A 21 4.57 5.01 13.76
C PRO A 21 5.98 5.32 13.23
N GLY A 22 6.13 5.36 11.90
CA GLY A 22 7.47 5.38 11.30
C GLY A 22 8.21 4.06 11.51
N THR A 23 9.52 4.09 11.40
CA THR A 23 10.37 2.94 11.75
C THR A 23 11.69 3.42 12.34
N LYS A 24 12.22 2.67 13.31
CA LYS A 24 13.54 2.87 13.92
C LYS A 24 14.66 2.22 13.11
N ARG A 25 14.30 1.36 12.14
CA ARG A 25 15.26 0.70 11.24
C ARG A 25 16.01 1.72 10.38
N ALA A 26 17.26 1.42 10.03
CA ALA A 26 18.04 2.26 9.13
C ALA A 26 17.31 2.48 7.80
N PRO A 27 17.29 3.72 7.25
CA PRO A 27 16.68 4.00 5.96
C PRO A 27 17.32 3.16 4.84
N ARG A 28 16.52 2.33 4.19
CA ARG A 28 16.96 1.40 3.15
C ARG A 28 16.03 1.41 1.93
N THR A 29 16.59 1.12 0.78
CA THR A 29 15.86 0.86 -0.47
C THR A 29 16.43 -0.44 -1.05
N MET A 30 15.54 -1.37 -1.37
CA MET A 30 15.88 -2.68 -1.94
C MET A 30 16.38 -2.49 -3.37
N THR A 31 17.48 -3.12 -3.74
CA THR A 31 17.96 -3.10 -5.13
C THR A 31 17.12 -4.02 -6.02
N PRO A 32 17.10 -3.83 -7.35
CA PRO A 32 16.44 -4.76 -8.27
C PRO A 32 16.92 -6.21 -8.13
N ALA A 33 18.21 -6.43 -7.91
CA ALA A 33 18.75 -7.77 -7.71
C ALA A 33 18.26 -8.44 -6.42
N GLU A 34 18.17 -7.68 -5.32
CA GLU A 34 17.60 -8.15 -4.06
C GLU A 34 16.11 -8.45 -4.21
N PHE A 35 15.38 -7.58 -4.90
CA PHE A 35 13.94 -7.78 -5.16
C PHE A 35 13.71 -9.03 -6.02
N ASP A 36 14.50 -9.23 -7.08
CA ASP A 36 14.40 -10.42 -7.94
C ASP A 36 14.70 -11.71 -7.16
N LEU A 37 15.72 -11.69 -6.29
CA LEU A 37 16.03 -12.79 -5.38
C LEU A 37 14.85 -13.12 -4.45
N VAL A 38 14.20 -12.10 -3.88
CA VAL A 38 13.00 -12.30 -3.03
C VAL A 38 11.87 -12.92 -3.85
N LEU A 39 11.60 -12.43 -5.06
CA LEU A 39 10.59 -13.01 -5.94
C LEU A 39 10.89 -14.48 -6.31
N GLU A 40 12.15 -14.80 -6.51
CA GLU A 40 12.61 -16.18 -6.76
C GLU A 40 12.32 -17.08 -5.57
N ARG A 41 12.69 -16.66 -4.36
CA ARG A 41 12.44 -17.40 -3.10
C ARG A 41 10.94 -17.62 -2.83
N LEU A 42 10.09 -16.73 -3.34
CA LEU A 42 8.63 -16.80 -3.23
C LEU A 42 7.97 -17.56 -4.39
N THR A 43 8.75 -18.14 -5.31
CA THR A 43 8.21 -18.86 -6.47
C THR A 43 7.38 -20.06 -6.03
N GLY A 44 6.17 -20.20 -6.60
CA GLY A 44 5.20 -21.24 -6.23
C GLY A 44 4.49 -21.01 -4.89
N GLN A 45 4.88 -20.01 -4.10
CA GLN A 45 4.30 -19.75 -2.77
C GLN A 45 3.20 -18.68 -2.81
N VAL A 46 3.34 -17.64 -3.63
CA VAL A 46 2.40 -16.52 -3.69
C VAL A 46 2.07 -16.10 -5.12
N GLU A 47 0.86 -15.62 -5.33
CA GLU A 47 0.42 -15.02 -6.59
C GLU A 47 0.52 -13.49 -6.55
N TYR A 48 0.18 -12.90 -5.40
CA TYR A 48 0.11 -11.45 -5.20
C TYR A 48 1.30 -10.95 -4.39
N VAL A 49 1.96 -9.90 -4.90
CA VAL A 49 3.00 -9.18 -4.17
C VAL A 49 2.54 -7.75 -3.91
N TYR A 50 2.62 -7.34 -2.64
CA TYR A 50 2.26 -6.01 -2.16
C TYR A 50 3.54 -5.24 -1.88
N LEU A 51 3.81 -4.18 -2.65
CA LEU A 51 5.09 -3.47 -2.58
C LEU A 51 5.12 -2.42 -1.45
N HIS A 52 4.70 -2.81 -0.25
CA HIS A 52 4.74 -1.95 0.92
C HIS A 52 4.75 -2.76 2.23
N VAL A 53 5.43 -2.24 3.23
CA VAL A 53 5.22 -2.43 4.67
C VAL A 53 5.26 -1.03 5.28
N MET A 54 6.44 -0.39 5.33
CA MET A 54 6.63 1.03 5.62
C MET A 54 7.07 1.76 4.34
N GLY A 55 7.27 3.08 4.44
CA GLY A 55 7.76 3.90 3.33
C GLY A 55 6.71 4.25 2.27
N GLU A 56 7.18 4.85 1.19
CA GLU A 56 6.36 5.19 0.01
C GLU A 56 6.93 4.49 -1.23
N PRO A 57 6.25 3.47 -1.76
CA PRO A 57 6.78 2.67 -2.87
C PRO A 57 6.99 3.48 -4.15
N LEU A 58 6.18 4.53 -4.39
CA LEU A 58 6.34 5.38 -5.59
C LEU A 58 7.59 6.27 -5.53
N SER A 59 8.25 6.37 -4.37
CA SER A 59 9.54 7.05 -4.23
C SER A 59 10.74 6.20 -4.64
N HIS A 60 10.53 4.91 -4.91
CA HIS A 60 11.62 4.00 -5.28
C HIS A 60 12.25 4.44 -6.61
N PRO A 61 13.58 4.66 -6.69
CA PRO A 61 14.22 5.22 -7.88
C PRO A 61 14.15 4.30 -9.11
N GLN A 62 14.07 2.99 -8.88
CA GLN A 62 14.03 1.96 -9.93
C GLN A 62 12.66 1.25 -9.98
N LEU A 63 11.57 1.92 -9.63
CA LEU A 63 10.23 1.32 -9.60
C LEU A 63 9.86 0.62 -10.91
N ALA A 64 10.19 1.22 -12.07
CA ALA A 64 9.90 0.63 -13.38
C ALA A 64 10.59 -0.74 -13.57
N GLU A 65 11.84 -0.85 -13.12
CA GLU A 65 12.60 -2.10 -13.19
C GLU A 65 12.01 -3.17 -12.27
N LEU A 66 11.63 -2.81 -11.03
CA LEU A 66 10.97 -3.74 -10.12
C LEU A 66 9.65 -4.27 -10.68
N LEU A 67 8.86 -3.41 -11.31
CA LEU A 67 7.61 -3.81 -11.97
C LEU A 67 7.86 -4.75 -13.15
N ALA A 68 8.92 -4.52 -13.93
CA ALA A 68 9.31 -5.40 -15.01
C ALA A 68 9.78 -6.79 -14.51
N LEU A 69 10.55 -6.84 -13.42
CA LEU A 69 10.95 -8.10 -12.76
C LEU A 69 9.73 -8.87 -12.24
N ALA A 70 8.78 -8.19 -11.61
CA ALA A 70 7.53 -8.81 -11.16
C ALA A 70 6.72 -9.37 -12.35
N ALA A 71 6.70 -8.67 -13.49
CA ALA A 71 6.06 -9.13 -14.71
C ALA A 71 6.75 -10.38 -15.30
N ALA A 72 8.08 -10.39 -15.36
CA ALA A 72 8.86 -11.54 -15.84
C ALA A 72 8.62 -12.82 -15.00
N ARG A 73 8.22 -12.65 -13.73
CA ARG A 73 7.89 -13.76 -12.82
C ARG A 73 6.37 -13.95 -12.66
N GLU A 74 5.55 -13.35 -13.52
CA GLU A 74 4.08 -13.47 -13.54
C GLU A 74 3.41 -13.15 -12.20
N ARG A 75 3.97 -12.18 -11.43
CA ARG A 75 3.41 -11.76 -10.13
C ARG A 75 2.43 -10.63 -10.32
N LYS A 76 1.23 -10.76 -9.73
CA LYS A 76 0.26 -9.67 -9.65
C LYS A 76 0.71 -8.65 -8.60
N VAL A 77 0.95 -7.42 -9.04
CA VAL A 77 1.47 -6.36 -8.17
C VAL A 77 0.33 -5.54 -7.58
N CYS A 78 0.37 -5.37 -6.26
CA CYS A 78 -0.49 -4.48 -5.50
C CYS A 78 0.37 -3.39 -4.84
N ILE A 79 -0.05 -2.14 -4.94
CA ILE A 79 0.65 -0.99 -4.37
C ILE A 79 -0.28 -0.26 -3.40
N THR A 80 0.25 0.14 -2.23
CA THR A 80 -0.38 1.13 -1.37
C THR A 80 0.51 2.37 -1.35
N THR A 81 -0.06 3.52 -1.62
CA THR A 81 0.66 4.79 -1.74
C THR A 81 -0.07 5.91 -1.03
N ASN A 82 0.66 6.93 -0.59
CA ASN A 82 0.09 8.19 -0.11
C ASN A 82 -0.45 9.08 -1.25
N GLY A 83 -0.21 8.72 -2.50
CA GLY A 83 -0.74 9.37 -3.70
C GLY A 83 0.03 10.60 -4.17
N THR A 84 0.93 11.19 -3.39
CA THR A 84 1.61 12.45 -3.72
C THR A 84 2.51 12.38 -4.95
N LEU A 85 2.96 11.18 -5.30
CA LEU A 85 3.84 10.94 -6.46
C LEU A 85 3.10 10.35 -7.67
N LEU A 86 1.78 10.21 -7.63
CA LEU A 86 1.00 9.60 -8.71
C LEU A 86 1.14 10.35 -10.03
N ALA A 87 1.07 11.68 -10.02
CA ALA A 87 1.24 12.46 -11.25
C ALA A 87 2.54 12.11 -11.98
N ARG A 88 3.64 11.96 -11.23
CA ARG A 88 4.96 11.60 -11.76
C ARG A 88 5.05 10.15 -12.22
N GLN A 89 4.42 9.23 -11.50
CA GLN A 89 4.56 7.79 -11.70
C GLN A 89 3.46 7.15 -12.54
N THR A 90 2.45 7.92 -12.97
CA THR A 90 1.32 7.39 -13.75
C THR A 90 1.77 6.62 -14.98
N GLY A 91 2.75 7.15 -15.75
CA GLY A 91 3.29 6.47 -16.93
C GLY A 91 3.90 5.10 -16.58
N THR A 92 4.76 5.06 -15.58
CA THR A 92 5.41 3.84 -15.09
C THR A 92 4.39 2.79 -14.64
N LEU A 93 3.41 3.21 -13.82
CA LEU A 93 2.40 2.31 -13.27
C LEU A 93 1.51 1.73 -14.37
N LEU A 94 1.02 2.58 -15.29
CA LEU A 94 0.12 2.13 -16.35
C LEU A 94 0.81 1.37 -17.49
N ALA A 95 2.14 1.39 -17.56
CA ALA A 95 2.92 0.57 -18.47
C ALA A 95 3.18 -0.85 -17.91
N ALA A 96 2.98 -1.07 -16.60
CA ALA A 96 3.25 -2.35 -15.96
C ALA A 96 2.08 -3.34 -16.17
N PRO A 97 2.27 -4.45 -16.92
CA PRO A 97 1.18 -5.37 -17.26
C PRO A 97 0.67 -6.16 -16.07
N THR A 98 1.47 -6.28 -15.01
CA THR A 98 1.12 -7.01 -13.79
C THR A 98 0.50 -6.14 -12.70
N LEU A 99 0.33 -4.84 -12.93
CA LEU A 99 -0.31 -3.96 -11.96
C LEU A 99 -1.78 -4.37 -11.79
N HIS A 100 -2.08 -4.93 -10.63
CA HIS A 100 -3.40 -5.48 -10.34
C HIS A 100 -4.25 -4.54 -9.49
N LYS A 101 -3.65 -3.95 -8.45
CA LYS A 101 -4.37 -3.05 -7.53
C LYS A 101 -3.49 -1.89 -7.09
N VAL A 102 -4.08 -0.70 -7.02
CA VAL A 102 -3.48 0.47 -6.35
C VAL A 102 -4.44 0.98 -5.28
N SER A 103 -3.95 1.05 -4.05
CA SER A 103 -4.66 1.62 -2.92
C SER A 103 -4.05 2.98 -2.59
N VAL A 104 -4.86 4.05 -2.64
CA VAL A 104 -4.40 5.41 -2.34
C VAL A 104 -4.93 5.82 -0.97
N SER A 105 -4.01 6.06 -0.03
CA SER A 105 -4.34 6.48 1.34
C SER A 105 -4.65 7.98 1.37
N LEU A 106 -5.87 8.39 1.00
CA LEU A 106 -6.27 9.81 0.97
C LEU A 106 -6.14 10.48 2.35
N HIS A 107 -6.40 9.73 3.42
CA HIS A 107 -6.25 10.19 4.79
C HIS A 107 -4.78 10.51 5.18
N SER A 108 -3.80 10.04 4.42
CA SER A 108 -2.39 10.38 4.67
C SER A 108 -2.11 11.86 4.42
N PHE A 109 -2.87 12.49 3.55
CA PHE A 109 -2.74 13.92 3.24
C PHE A 109 -3.10 14.78 4.45
N GLU A 110 -4.16 14.41 5.18
CA GLU A 110 -4.60 15.09 6.40
C GLU A 110 -3.57 15.04 7.54
N GLY A 111 -2.80 13.96 7.62
CA GLY A 111 -1.79 13.75 8.66
C GLY A 111 -0.51 14.59 8.51
N ASN A 112 -0.46 15.54 7.54
CA ASN A 112 0.70 16.37 7.27
C ASN A 112 0.36 17.84 7.31
N ASP A 113 1.21 18.65 7.96
CA ASP A 113 1.03 20.10 8.05
C ASP A 113 1.14 20.76 6.66
N GLY A 114 0.33 21.81 6.45
CA GLY A 114 0.33 22.60 5.20
C GLY A 114 -0.29 21.91 3.98
N ALA A 115 -0.89 20.73 4.16
CA ALA A 115 -1.53 19.99 3.08
C ALA A 115 -2.73 20.73 2.46
N GLN A 116 -3.41 21.56 3.24
CA GLN A 116 -4.70 22.19 2.86
C GLN A 116 -4.60 23.07 1.61
N GLU A 117 -3.50 23.80 1.42
CA GLU A 117 -3.32 24.75 0.31
C GLU A 117 -3.23 24.03 -1.06
N ARG A 118 -2.85 22.76 -1.09
CA ARG A 118 -2.68 21.97 -2.32
C ARG A 118 -3.62 20.78 -2.41
N GLU A 119 -4.66 20.73 -1.60
CA GLU A 119 -5.58 19.58 -1.56
C GLU A 119 -6.27 19.34 -2.90
N ARG A 120 -6.75 20.39 -3.55
CA ARG A 120 -7.43 20.25 -4.85
C ARG A 120 -6.48 19.71 -5.92
N GLU A 121 -5.28 20.22 -6.02
CA GLU A 121 -4.25 19.74 -6.95
C GLU A 121 -3.91 18.25 -6.69
N TYR A 122 -3.75 17.88 -5.42
CA TYR A 122 -3.52 16.51 -5.02
C TYR A 122 -4.67 15.59 -5.41
N LEU A 123 -5.91 15.97 -5.11
CA LEU A 123 -7.10 15.17 -5.44
C LEU A 123 -7.31 15.05 -6.96
N ASP A 124 -7.07 16.11 -7.73
CA ASP A 124 -7.14 16.06 -9.18
C ASP A 124 -6.07 15.12 -9.77
N ALA A 125 -4.86 15.11 -9.23
CA ALA A 125 -3.80 14.17 -9.65
C ALA A 125 -4.15 12.71 -9.31
N VAL A 126 -4.67 12.47 -8.11
CA VAL A 126 -5.15 11.14 -7.70
C VAL A 126 -6.28 10.67 -8.60
N TRP A 127 -7.26 11.55 -8.86
CA TRP A 127 -8.39 11.23 -9.72
C TRP A 127 -7.94 10.90 -11.16
N ALA A 128 -7.07 11.72 -11.74
CA ALA A 128 -6.56 11.52 -13.10
C ALA A 128 -5.86 10.16 -13.26
N PHE A 129 -5.12 9.72 -12.24
CA PHE A 129 -4.55 8.38 -12.20
C PHE A 129 -5.64 7.31 -12.04
N ALA A 130 -6.52 7.46 -11.05
CA ALA A 130 -7.53 6.47 -10.70
C ALA A 130 -8.48 6.20 -11.87
N ASP A 131 -8.90 7.25 -12.57
CA ASP A 131 -9.74 7.18 -13.75
C ASP A 131 -9.10 6.34 -14.87
N ARG A 132 -7.86 6.65 -15.20
CA ARG A 132 -7.11 5.94 -16.26
C ARG A 132 -6.77 4.50 -15.88
N ALA A 133 -6.43 4.25 -14.61
CA ALA A 133 -6.09 2.93 -14.11
C ALA A 133 -7.32 2.01 -14.10
N ALA A 134 -8.45 2.48 -13.56
CA ALA A 134 -9.69 1.72 -13.51
C ALA A 134 -10.22 1.36 -14.91
N THR A 135 -10.14 2.27 -15.88
CA THR A 135 -10.51 2.03 -17.29
C THR A 135 -9.65 0.93 -17.94
N ARG A 136 -8.43 0.71 -17.44
CA ARG A 136 -7.52 -0.36 -17.90
C ARG A 136 -7.66 -1.67 -17.11
N GLY A 137 -8.66 -1.79 -16.24
CA GLY A 137 -8.91 -2.98 -15.45
C GLY A 137 -8.09 -3.08 -14.16
N VAL A 138 -7.29 -2.06 -13.82
CA VAL A 138 -6.60 -2.00 -12.53
C VAL A 138 -7.59 -1.63 -11.43
N ILE A 139 -7.62 -2.42 -10.36
CA ILE A 139 -8.46 -2.11 -9.20
C ILE A 139 -7.87 -0.91 -8.46
N VAL A 140 -8.63 0.16 -8.30
CA VAL A 140 -8.22 1.32 -7.52
C VAL A 140 -9.10 1.47 -6.28
N ALA A 141 -8.47 1.53 -5.11
CA ALA A 141 -9.12 1.76 -3.82
C ALA A 141 -8.65 3.10 -3.23
N LEU A 142 -9.53 4.08 -3.22
CA LEU A 142 -9.35 5.33 -2.51
C LEU A 142 -9.70 5.12 -1.04
N ARG A 143 -8.75 5.31 -0.11
CA ARG A 143 -8.91 4.90 1.28
C ARG A 143 -9.05 6.08 2.22
N LEU A 144 -10.10 6.03 3.04
CA LEU A 144 -10.32 6.85 4.23
C LEU A 144 -10.35 5.91 5.46
N TRP A 145 -9.18 5.43 5.86
CA TRP A 145 -9.01 4.52 6.98
C TRP A 145 -8.65 5.28 8.26
N ASN A 146 -9.42 6.30 8.56
CA ASN A 146 -9.22 7.24 9.66
C ASN A 146 -10.44 7.39 10.58
N LYS A 147 -11.49 6.57 10.42
CA LYS A 147 -12.68 6.63 11.28
C LYS A 147 -12.31 6.41 12.75
N GLY A 148 -12.69 7.37 13.59
CA GLY A 148 -12.31 7.41 15.01
C GLY A 148 -10.95 8.07 15.27
N GLY A 149 -10.33 8.65 14.23
CA GLY A 149 -9.15 9.52 14.31
C GLY A 149 -9.49 10.94 13.88
N ALA A 150 -8.52 11.64 13.28
CA ALA A 150 -8.80 12.90 12.59
C ALA A 150 -9.57 12.61 11.29
N GLU A 151 -10.75 13.19 11.14
CA GLU A 151 -11.63 12.99 9.98
C GLU A 151 -12.01 14.35 9.35
N THR A 152 -11.19 15.38 9.58
CA THR A 152 -11.52 16.76 9.26
C THR A 152 -11.64 17.03 7.77
N ARG A 153 -10.98 16.20 6.95
CA ARG A 153 -10.95 16.35 5.47
C ARG A 153 -11.91 15.39 4.75
N ASN A 154 -12.47 14.40 5.42
CA ASN A 154 -13.30 13.36 4.77
C ASN A 154 -14.47 13.99 3.98
N GLY A 155 -15.17 14.96 4.54
CA GLY A 155 -16.29 15.62 3.87
C GLY A 155 -15.88 16.34 2.58
N ALA A 156 -14.75 17.05 2.58
CA ALA A 156 -14.24 17.74 1.39
C ALA A 156 -13.79 16.75 0.31
N ILE A 157 -13.12 15.66 0.71
CA ILE A 157 -12.70 14.60 -0.20
C ILE A 157 -13.91 13.91 -0.84
N GLU A 158 -14.94 13.60 -0.05
CA GLU A 158 -16.17 12.97 -0.55
C GLU A 158 -16.95 13.90 -1.48
N ALA A 159 -17.06 15.20 -1.15
CA ALA A 159 -17.67 16.17 -2.04
C ALA A 159 -16.94 16.25 -3.39
N PHE A 160 -15.60 16.24 -3.37
CA PHE A 160 -14.80 16.16 -4.59
C PHE A 160 -15.10 14.88 -5.39
N LEU A 161 -15.18 13.74 -4.73
CA LEU A 161 -15.46 12.45 -5.39
C LEU A 161 -16.89 12.44 -5.98
N HIS A 162 -17.88 13.03 -5.32
CA HIS A 162 -19.23 13.20 -5.86
C HIS A 162 -19.28 14.15 -7.05
N GLU A 163 -18.44 15.20 -7.08
CA GLU A 163 -18.28 16.05 -8.26
C GLU A 163 -17.80 15.24 -9.48
N LYS A 164 -16.85 14.32 -9.28
CA LYS A 164 -16.26 13.49 -10.34
C LYS A 164 -17.12 12.29 -10.71
N CYS A 165 -17.88 11.76 -9.78
CA CYS A 165 -18.68 10.55 -9.90
C CYS A 165 -20.04 10.75 -9.24
N PRO A 166 -20.97 11.52 -9.88
CA PRO A 166 -22.26 11.85 -9.29
C PRO A 166 -23.16 10.61 -9.17
N GLY A 167 -24.11 10.67 -8.23
CA GLY A 167 -25.08 9.62 -7.98
C GLY A 167 -24.80 8.84 -6.70
N GLU A 168 -25.56 7.76 -6.50
CA GLU A 168 -25.41 6.86 -5.37
C GLU A 168 -24.29 5.84 -5.63
N TRP A 169 -23.51 5.55 -4.60
CA TRP A 169 -22.46 4.56 -4.67
C TRP A 169 -22.89 3.27 -3.96
N PRO A 170 -23.11 2.18 -4.69
CA PRO A 170 -23.44 0.89 -4.08
C PRO A 170 -22.34 0.44 -3.11
N GLU A 171 -22.74 -0.14 -1.98
CA GLU A 171 -21.85 -0.71 -0.97
C GLU A 171 -21.83 -2.24 -1.07
N PRO A 172 -21.03 -2.85 -1.97
CA PRO A 172 -21.01 -4.31 -2.16
C PRO A 172 -20.40 -5.05 -0.97
N ARG A 173 -19.64 -4.36 -0.12
CA ARG A 173 -19.07 -4.89 1.13
C ARG A 173 -18.99 -3.75 2.14
N GLY A 174 -19.15 -4.08 3.42
CA GLY A 174 -19.13 -3.07 4.49
C GLY A 174 -17.94 -2.14 4.43
N GLY A 175 -18.18 -0.84 4.33
CA GLY A 175 -17.19 0.22 4.19
C GLY A 175 -16.54 0.37 2.82
N SER A 176 -16.91 -0.43 1.81
CA SER A 176 -16.39 -0.32 0.44
C SER A 176 -17.51 0.12 -0.50
N PHE A 177 -17.41 1.32 -1.02
CA PHE A 177 -18.38 1.94 -1.92
C PHE A 177 -17.84 1.89 -3.36
N ARG A 178 -18.61 1.35 -4.29
CA ARG A 178 -18.22 1.29 -5.69
C ARG A 178 -18.61 2.61 -6.39
N LEU A 179 -17.62 3.41 -6.76
CA LEU A 179 -17.83 4.63 -7.53
C LEU A 179 -18.16 4.30 -8.99
N ARG A 180 -17.41 3.36 -9.55
CA ARG A 180 -17.60 2.76 -10.88
C ARG A 180 -16.80 1.46 -10.97
N ASP A 181 -16.76 0.83 -12.15
CA ASP A 181 -16.02 -0.39 -12.36
C ASP A 181 -14.52 -0.18 -12.02
N ASN A 182 -13.98 -1.11 -11.24
CA ASN A 182 -12.60 -1.11 -10.72
C ASN A 182 -12.22 0.10 -9.84
N LEU A 183 -13.14 1.00 -9.50
CA LEU A 183 -12.87 2.18 -8.66
C LEU A 183 -13.76 2.19 -7.42
N TYR A 184 -13.13 2.22 -6.25
CA TYR A 184 -13.79 2.09 -4.95
C TYR A 184 -13.34 3.18 -3.98
N LEU A 185 -14.25 3.64 -3.12
CA LEU A 185 -13.94 4.36 -1.89
C LEU A 185 -14.03 3.36 -0.72
N GLU A 186 -12.94 3.15 0.00
CA GLU A 186 -12.89 2.29 1.17
C GLU A 186 -12.84 3.13 2.45
N ARG A 187 -13.84 2.96 3.34
CA ARG A 187 -13.88 3.57 4.68
C ARG A 187 -13.64 2.50 5.73
N ALA A 188 -12.71 2.74 6.64
CA ALA A 188 -12.44 1.85 7.75
C ALA A 188 -12.06 2.62 9.01
N LYS A 189 -12.17 1.94 10.16
CA LYS A 189 -11.62 2.46 11.41
C LYS A 189 -10.12 2.61 11.29
N LYS A 190 -9.58 3.64 11.94
CA LYS A 190 -8.15 3.73 12.22
C LYS A 190 -7.74 2.46 12.97
N PHE A 191 -6.71 1.79 12.50
CA PHE A 191 -6.15 0.66 13.24
C PHE A 191 -4.99 1.14 14.12
N ASP A 192 -4.81 0.46 15.24
CA ASP A 192 -3.66 0.66 16.12
C ASP A 192 -2.52 -0.22 15.62
N TRP A 193 -1.34 0.36 15.50
CA TRP A 193 -0.15 -0.42 15.20
C TRP A 193 0.18 -1.36 16.37
N PRO A 194 0.69 -2.57 16.09
CA PRO A 194 1.15 -3.46 17.16
C PRO A 194 2.22 -2.77 18.00
N ASP A 195 2.11 -2.96 19.31
CA ASP A 195 3.03 -2.42 20.29
C ASP A 195 3.32 -3.53 21.32
N LEU A 196 4.58 -3.92 21.45
CA LEU A 196 5.02 -4.96 22.38
C LEU A 196 4.79 -4.58 23.85
N SER A 197 4.68 -3.27 24.14
CA SER A 197 4.37 -2.76 25.50
C SER A 197 2.87 -2.72 25.81
N ALA A 198 1.99 -2.95 24.81
CA ALA A 198 0.55 -2.93 25.01
C ALA A 198 0.09 -4.11 25.87
N GLN A 199 -0.95 -3.87 26.70
CA GLN A 199 -1.56 -4.96 27.46
C GLN A 199 -2.12 -6.05 26.54
N GLU A 200 -1.94 -7.30 26.92
CA GLU A 200 -2.51 -8.44 26.20
C GLU A 200 -4.04 -8.32 26.10
N ARG A 201 -4.55 -8.42 24.87
CA ARG A 201 -5.99 -8.36 24.57
C ARG A 201 -6.62 -9.76 24.39
N GLY A 202 -5.98 -10.80 24.94
CA GLY A 202 -6.41 -12.19 24.76
C GLY A 202 -6.07 -12.76 23.38
N THR A 203 -6.54 -13.99 23.14
CA THR A 203 -6.28 -14.70 21.88
C THR A 203 -7.12 -14.12 20.75
N GLN A 204 -6.47 -13.68 19.68
CA GLN A 204 -7.12 -13.19 18.46
C GLN A 204 -6.68 -14.02 17.26
N PHE A 205 -7.55 -14.13 16.25
CA PHE A 205 -7.22 -14.78 15.01
C PHE A 205 -6.21 -13.94 14.21
N CYS A 206 -5.11 -14.56 13.77
CA CYS A 206 -4.09 -13.92 12.95
C CYS A 206 -3.93 -14.61 11.59
N TYR A 207 -3.82 -13.81 10.53
CA TYR A 207 -3.54 -14.29 9.17
C TYR A 207 -2.04 -14.45 8.86
N GLY A 208 -1.17 -14.02 9.78
CA GLY A 208 0.29 -14.15 9.64
C GLY A 208 0.69 -15.61 9.43
N LEU A 209 1.57 -15.88 8.48
CA LEU A 209 2.06 -17.22 8.06
C LEU A 209 0.98 -18.19 7.57
N ARG A 210 -0.29 -17.89 7.72
CA ARG A 210 -1.38 -18.68 7.14
C ARG A 210 -1.68 -18.23 5.71
N ASP A 211 -1.93 -16.95 5.52
CA ASP A 211 -2.36 -16.38 4.24
C ASP A 211 -1.34 -15.37 3.70
N GLN A 212 -0.41 -14.91 4.53
CA GLN A 212 0.50 -13.82 4.20
C GLN A 212 1.86 -13.92 4.90
N LEU A 213 2.85 -13.28 4.30
CA LEU A 213 4.21 -13.09 4.79
C LEU A 213 4.63 -11.65 4.52
N GLY A 214 5.51 -11.08 5.34
CA GLY A 214 6.21 -9.83 5.07
C GLY A 214 7.69 -10.06 4.80
N VAL A 215 8.29 -9.22 3.96
CA VAL A 215 9.74 -9.15 3.73
C VAL A 215 10.14 -7.68 3.83
N LEU A 216 10.98 -7.36 4.80
CA LEU A 216 11.48 -6.02 5.02
C LEU A 216 12.57 -5.64 4.00
N ALA A 217 12.89 -4.35 3.88
CA ALA A 217 13.83 -3.87 2.86
C ALA A 217 15.25 -4.45 2.97
N ASP A 218 15.61 -5.01 4.13
CA ASP A 218 16.87 -5.70 4.38
C ASP A 218 16.79 -7.24 4.17
N GLY A 219 15.67 -7.72 3.65
CA GLY A 219 15.43 -9.14 3.41
C GLY A 219 14.86 -9.92 4.60
N THR A 220 14.72 -9.30 5.77
CA THR A 220 14.15 -9.95 6.95
C THR A 220 12.72 -10.39 6.69
N ALA A 221 12.45 -11.69 6.85
CA ALA A 221 11.12 -12.24 6.76
C ALA A 221 10.36 -12.08 8.09
N VAL A 222 9.11 -11.63 8.02
CA VAL A 222 8.23 -11.36 9.16
C VAL A 222 6.85 -11.96 8.93
N PRO A 223 6.03 -12.23 9.98
CA PRO A 223 4.73 -12.89 9.82
C PRO A 223 3.74 -12.13 8.94
N CYS A 224 3.77 -10.82 8.94
CA CYS A 224 2.88 -9.97 8.13
C CYS A 224 3.36 -8.51 8.05
N CYS A 225 2.65 -7.67 7.30
CA CYS A 225 2.96 -6.24 7.14
C CYS A 225 2.80 -5.39 8.41
N LEU A 226 2.23 -5.91 9.49
CA LEU A 226 2.10 -5.19 10.75
C LEU A 226 3.37 -5.28 11.61
N ASP A 227 4.20 -6.29 11.39
CA ASP A 227 5.52 -6.40 12.03
C ASP A 227 6.56 -5.57 11.26
N HIS A 228 6.40 -4.27 11.34
CA HIS A 228 7.18 -3.31 10.57
C HIS A 228 8.58 -3.03 11.15
N GLU A 229 8.83 -3.41 12.40
CA GLU A 229 10.17 -3.33 13.01
C GLU A 229 10.97 -4.63 12.89
N GLY A 230 10.31 -5.76 12.55
CA GLY A 230 10.94 -7.06 12.48
C GLY A 230 11.13 -7.71 13.84
N ASP A 231 10.22 -7.42 14.78
CA ASP A 231 10.26 -7.95 16.14
C ASP A 231 10.12 -9.48 16.16
N ILE A 232 9.45 -10.05 15.17
CA ILE A 232 9.29 -11.49 14.97
C ILE A 232 10.03 -11.89 13.69
N ALA A 233 11.36 -11.78 13.71
CA ALA A 233 12.20 -12.18 12.58
C ALA A 233 12.19 -13.70 12.39
N LEU A 234 11.77 -14.16 11.21
CA LEU A 234 11.68 -15.58 10.84
C LEU A 234 12.93 -16.09 10.10
N GLY A 235 13.79 -15.17 9.69
CA GLY A 235 14.99 -15.41 8.90
C GLY A 235 15.21 -14.29 7.90
N ASN A 236 16.09 -14.48 6.92
CA ASN A 236 16.38 -13.47 5.91
C ASN A 236 16.42 -14.08 4.50
N LEU A 237 15.55 -13.60 3.61
CA LEU A 237 15.42 -14.12 2.25
C LEU A 237 16.58 -13.74 1.33
N PHE A 238 17.51 -12.88 1.74
CA PHE A 238 18.74 -12.68 0.98
C PHE A 238 19.76 -13.79 1.19
N THR A 239 19.71 -14.46 2.34
CA THR A 239 20.72 -15.46 2.73
C THR A 239 20.19 -16.88 2.74
N GLN A 240 18.89 -17.10 2.87
CA GLN A 240 18.28 -18.44 2.98
C GLN A 240 16.98 -18.54 2.18
N PRO A 241 16.57 -19.74 1.73
CA PRO A 241 15.24 -19.95 1.13
C PRO A 241 14.13 -19.78 2.16
N LEU A 242 12.89 -19.61 1.65
CA LEU A 242 11.68 -19.56 2.49
C LEU A 242 11.40 -20.94 3.09
#